data_31b1d0bf8f2bcbbe25e2a71fe3ff5247
#
_entry.id   31b1d0bf8f2bcbbe25e2a71fe3ff5247
#
_cell.length_a   1.000
_cell.length_b   1.000
_cell.length_c   1.000
_cell.angle_alpha   90.00
_cell.angle_beta   90.00
_cell.angle_gamma   90.00
#
_symmetry.space_group_name_H-M   'P 1'
#
loop_
_entity.id
_entity.type
_entity.pdbx_description
1 polymer ?
#
loop_
_entity_poly.entity_id
_entity_poly.type
_entity_poly.pdbx_seq_one_letter_code
_entity_poly.pdbx_strand_id
1 'polypeptide(L)'
;MIDDYIIGHWTNRYQAQSAPHHFSTVETVWEKVEGGYHSKNFYRRDGANKPYRERYHKVNVISFDKLIFENYNLDWTRSENCDMMFTFDGEAWHGHLVGDKCTGAKGYKIVSEITLYGNRLHSMDQGYDDKGNMVWG
;
A
#
# COMPACT_ATOMS: atom_id res chain seq x y z
N MET A 1 -3.41 17.99 3.53
CA MET A 1 -3.58 16.72 4.30
C MET A 1 -3.40 15.54 3.38
N ILE A 2 -2.92 14.43 3.90
CA ILE A 2 -2.73 13.21 3.11
C ILE A 2 -4.04 12.64 2.56
N ASP A 3 -5.18 12.93 3.20
CA ASP A 3 -6.50 12.53 2.72
C ASP A 3 -6.74 12.93 1.26
N ASP A 4 -6.32 14.13 0.88
CA ASP A 4 -6.49 14.65 -0.48
C ASP A 4 -5.64 13.89 -1.50
N TYR A 5 -4.64 13.13 -1.02
CA TYR A 5 -3.70 12.40 -1.87
C TYR A 5 -4.00 10.91 -1.95
N ILE A 6 -4.55 10.32 -0.88
CA ILE A 6 -4.68 8.86 -0.78
C ILE A 6 -6.09 8.35 -1.02
N ILE A 7 -7.13 9.11 -0.60
CA ILE A 7 -8.51 8.66 -0.76
C ILE A 7 -8.87 8.64 -2.25
N GLY A 8 -9.32 7.50 -2.73
CA GLY A 8 -9.71 7.32 -4.12
C GLY A 8 -9.58 5.89 -4.60
N HIS A 9 -9.76 5.75 -5.90
CA HIS A 9 -9.62 4.48 -6.62
C HIS A 9 -8.44 4.63 -7.59
N TRP A 10 -7.41 3.83 -7.39
CA TRP A 10 -6.15 3.95 -8.11
C TRP A 10 -5.87 2.68 -8.92
N THR A 11 -5.18 2.83 -10.04
CA THR A 11 -4.84 1.69 -10.91
C THR A 11 -3.44 1.84 -11.49
N ASN A 12 -2.77 0.71 -11.70
CA ASN A 12 -1.51 0.63 -12.44
C ASN A 12 -1.73 0.32 -13.93
N ARG A 13 -2.94 0.53 -14.45
CA ARG A 13 -3.35 0.12 -15.80
C ARG A 13 -2.37 0.52 -16.88
N TYR A 14 -1.87 1.75 -16.85
CA TYR A 14 -0.93 2.23 -17.87
C TYR A 14 0.41 1.49 -17.80
N GLN A 15 0.90 1.21 -16.61
CA GLN A 15 2.12 0.43 -16.40
C GLN A 15 1.95 -0.99 -16.91
N ALA A 16 0.84 -1.63 -16.59
CA ALA A 16 0.53 -2.99 -17.03
C ALA A 16 0.36 -3.08 -18.54
N GLN A 17 -0.27 -2.08 -19.17
CA GLN A 17 -0.43 -2.03 -20.63
C GLN A 17 0.89 -1.82 -21.37
N SER A 18 1.82 -1.07 -20.78
CA SER A 18 3.14 -0.81 -21.37
C SER A 18 4.07 -2.02 -21.25
N ALA A 19 3.90 -2.87 -20.25
CA ALA A 19 4.74 -4.05 -20.03
C ALA A 19 3.91 -5.22 -19.50
N PRO A 20 2.99 -5.80 -20.33
CA PRO A 20 2.01 -6.78 -19.86
C PRO A 20 2.62 -8.09 -19.36
N HIS A 21 3.86 -8.40 -19.73
CA HIS A 21 4.58 -9.60 -19.27
C HIS A 21 5.17 -9.41 -17.87
N HIS A 22 5.28 -8.18 -17.38
CA HIS A 22 5.87 -7.84 -16.09
C HIS A 22 4.86 -7.39 -15.05
N PHE A 23 3.68 -6.89 -15.47
CA PHE A 23 2.72 -6.30 -14.56
C PHE A 23 1.32 -6.83 -14.83
N SER A 24 0.66 -7.31 -13.77
CA SER A 24 -0.78 -7.50 -13.78
C SER A 24 -1.46 -6.16 -13.54
N THR A 25 -2.66 -5.96 -14.08
CA THR A 25 -3.43 -4.75 -13.78
C THR A 25 -4.02 -4.87 -12.37
N VAL A 26 -3.56 -4.00 -11.49
CA VAL A 26 -3.95 -3.96 -10.09
C VAL A 26 -4.71 -2.67 -9.82
N GLU A 27 -5.77 -2.77 -9.04
CA GLU A 27 -6.54 -1.62 -8.58
C GLU A 27 -6.49 -1.56 -7.06
N THR A 28 -6.45 -0.33 -6.53
CA THR A 28 -6.39 -0.05 -5.10
C THR A 28 -7.45 0.98 -4.76
N VAL A 29 -8.27 0.69 -3.77
CA VAL A 29 -9.29 1.62 -3.27
C VAL A 29 -8.95 1.98 -1.83
N TRP A 30 -8.88 3.29 -1.57
CA TRP A 30 -8.71 3.84 -0.23
C TRP A 30 -9.91 4.70 0.12
N GLU A 31 -10.50 4.45 1.28
CA GLU A 31 -11.64 5.21 1.77
C GLU A 31 -11.49 5.51 3.26
N LYS A 32 -12.10 6.62 3.68
CA LYS A 32 -12.15 6.95 5.10
C LYS A 32 -13.31 6.22 5.76
N VAL A 33 -13.04 5.62 6.91
CA VAL A 33 -14.03 4.90 7.70
C VAL A 33 -14.00 5.38 9.13
N GLU A 34 -14.96 4.96 9.94
CA GLU A 34 -14.95 5.26 11.36
C GLU A 34 -13.70 4.64 12.00
N GLY A 35 -12.90 5.47 12.66
CA GLY A 35 -11.66 5.05 13.33
C GLY A 35 -10.41 5.08 12.47
N GLY A 36 -10.51 5.39 11.18
CA GLY A 36 -9.32 5.45 10.32
C GLY A 36 -9.60 5.34 8.84
N TYR A 37 -8.89 4.43 8.19
CA TYR A 37 -8.99 4.20 6.74
C TYR A 37 -9.18 2.73 6.44
N HIS A 38 -9.76 2.45 5.29
CA HIS A 38 -9.88 1.11 4.73
C HIS A 38 -9.21 1.10 3.36
N SER A 39 -8.38 0.10 3.11
CA SER A 39 -7.79 -0.13 1.79
C SER A 39 -8.07 -1.54 1.31
N LYS A 40 -8.25 -1.69 0.01
CA LYS A 40 -8.29 -3.00 -0.64
C LYS A 40 -7.57 -2.95 -1.96
N ASN A 41 -6.85 -4.03 -2.25
CA ASN A 41 -6.15 -4.23 -3.51
C ASN A 41 -6.76 -5.45 -4.20
N PHE A 42 -7.03 -5.33 -5.48
CA PHE A 42 -7.58 -6.44 -6.25
C PHE A 42 -7.06 -6.41 -7.68
N TYR A 43 -6.98 -7.58 -8.28
CA TYR A 43 -6.70 -7.66 -9.71
C TYR A 43 -7.95 -7.26 -10.47
N ARG A 44 -7.77 -6.46 -11.52
CA ARG A 44 -8.89 -5.96 -12.32
C ARG A 44 -9.77 -7.09 -12.87
N ARG A 45 -9.17 -8.21 -13.27
CA ARG A 45 -9.87 -9.39 -13.77
C ARG A 45 -10.82 -10.03 -12.75
N ASP A 46 -10.49 -9.91 -11.46
CA ASP A 46 -11.24 -10.54 -10.37
C ASP A 46 -12.32 -9.62 -9.78
N GLY A 47 -12.14 -8.31 -9.93
CA GLY A 47 -13.07 -7.29 -9.45
C GLY A 47 -12.95 -6.99 -7.96
N ALA A 48 -13.62 -5.92 -7.54
CA ALA A 48 -13.55 -5.38 -6.18
C ALA A 48 -14.13 -6.31 -5.10
N ASN A 49 -14.94 -7.29 -5.48
CA ASN A 49 -15.52 -8.25 -4.54
C ASN A 49 -14.55 -9.40 -4.18
N LYS A 50 -13.41 -9.46 -4.83
CA LYS A 50 -12.39 -10.48 -4.59
C LYS A 50 -11.01 -9.85 -4.37
N PRO A 51 -10.85 -8.99 -3.34
CA PRO A 51 -9.55 -8.39 -3.08
C PRO A 51 -8.57 -9.46 -2.63
N TYR A 52 -7.32 -9.34 -3.08
CA TYR A 52 -6.25 -10.21 -2.59
C TYR A 52 -5.66 -9.66 -1.29
N ARG A 53 -5.95 -8.41 -0.96
CA ARG A 53 -5.53 -7.79 0.30
C ARG A 53 -6.53 -6.72 0.72
N GLU A 54 -6.93 -6.76 1.97
CA GLU A 54 -7.72 -5.74 2.63
C GLU A 54 -7.14 -5.45 4.00
N ARG A 55 -7.12 -4.17 4.39
CA ARG A 55 -6.64 -3.74 5.71
C ARG A 55 -7.37 -2.49 6.17
N TYR A 56 -7.39 -2.32 7.48
CA TYR A 56 -7.69 -1.04 8.10
C TYR A 56 -6.41 -0.33 8.48
N HIS A 57 -6.48 0.98 8.63
CA HIS A 57 -5.33 1.82 8.97
C HIS A 57 -5.72 2.91 9.95
N LYS A 58 -4.80 3.24 10.86
CA LYS A 58 -4.86 4.46 11.67
C LYS A 58 -3.65 5.31 11.32
N VAL A 59 -3.82 6.63 11.44
CA VAL A 59 -2.75 7.57 11.14
C VAL A 59 -2.19 8.13 12.44
N ASN A 60 -0.88 8.03 12.60
CA ASN A 60 -0.14 8.65 13.67
C ASN A 60 0.66 9.81 13.08
N VAL A 61 0.24 11.05 13.36
CA VAL A 61 0.89 12.25 12.83
C VAL A 61 2.11 12.59 13.70
N ILE A 62 3.30 12.57 13.08
CA ILE A 62 4.55 12.92 13.76
C ILE A 62 4.80 14.43 13.66
N SER A 63 4.63 15.00 12.45
CA SER A 63 4.79 16.42 12.18
C SER A 63 3.92 16.80 10.97
N PHE A 64 3.94 18.07 10.55
CA PHE A 64 3.14 18.52 9.41
C PHE A 64 3.51 17.82 8.09
N ASP A 65 4.73 17.31 7.98
CA ASP A 65 5.26 16.67 6.78
C ASP A 65 5.62 15.20 6.97
N LYS A 66 5.25 14.60 8.11
CA LYS A 66 5.61 13.21 8.41
C LYS A 66 4.52 12.53 9.23
N LEU A 67 4.11 11.34 8.80
CA LEU A 67 3.12 10.54 9.51
C LEU A 67 3.38 9.05 9.28
N ILE A 68 2.76 8.23 10.13
CA ILE A 68 2.82 6.77 10.01
C ILE A 68 1.40 6.27 9.80
N PHE A 69 1.21 5.45 8.75
CA PHE A 69 0.02 4.62 8.59
C PHE A 69 0.26 3.31 9.29
N GLU A 70 -0.49 3.08 10.35
CA GLU A 70 -0.47 1.82 11.08
C GLU A 70 -1.39 0.83 10.38
N ASN A 71 -0.96 -0.42 10.25
CA ASN A 71 -1.75 -1.48 9.63
C ASN A 71 -2.52 -2.28 10.67
N TYR A 72 -3.78 -2.57 10.33
CA TYR A 72 -4.68 -3.40 11.14
C TYR A 72 -5.36 -4.44 10.26
N ASN A 73 -5.60 -5.60 10.83
CA ASN A 73 -6.45 -6.61 10.20
C ASN A 73 -7.91 -6.14 10.19
N LEU A 74 -8.79 -6.84 9.48
CA LEU A 74 -10.20 -6.42 9.36
C LEU A 74 -10.99 -6.52 10.66
N ASP A 75 -10.47 -7.21 11.67
CA ASP A 75 -11.02 -7.24 13.02
C ASP A 75 -10.43 -6.18 13.95
N TRP A 76 -9.65 -5.23 13.40
CA TRP A 76 -8.94 -4.18 14.12
C TRP A 76 -7.83 -4.68 15.06
N THR A 77 -7.37 -5.91 14.89
CA THR A 77 -6.14 -6.35 15.55
C THR A 77 -4.91 -5.84 14.78
N ARG A 78 -3.83 -5.57 15.49
CA ARG A 78 -2.62 -4.99 14.91
C ARG A 78 -1.96 -5.96 13.93
N SER A 79 -1.67 -5.47 12.72
CA SER A 79 -0.80 -6.17 11.78
C SER A 79 0.62 -5.63 11.96
N GLU A 80 1.42 -6.34 12.74
CA GLU A 80 2.73 -5.88 13.18
C GLU A 80 3.75 -5.82 12.04
N ASN A 81 4.74 -4.93 12.20
CA ASN A 81 5.91 -4.79 11.33
C ASN A 81 5.64 -4.32 9.90
N CYS A 82 4.39 -3.98 9.56
CA CYS A 82 4.03 -3.54 8.21
C CYS A 82 3.51 -2.10 8.15
N ASP A 83 3.82 -1.30 9.16
CA ASP A 83 3.48 0.12 9.15
C ASP A 83 4.29 0.86 8.09
N MET A 84 3.69 1.91 7.54
CA MET A 84 4.35 2.74 6.54
C MET A 84 4.55 4.17 7.04
N MET A 85 5.75 4.69 6.86
CA MET A 85 6.05 6.09 7.11
C MET A 85 5.91 6.88 5.83
N PHE A 86 5.15 7.97 5.87
CA PHE A 86 4.99 8.90 4.76
C PHE A 86 5.63 10.23 5.09
N THR A 87 6.41 10.74 4.16
CA THR A 87 7.05 12.06 4.24
C THR A 87 6.62 12.90 3.06
N PHE A 88 6.21 14.14 3.32
CA PHE A 88 5.78 15.11 2.31
C PHE A 88 6.96 15.98 1.89
N ASP A 89 7.22 16.09 0.58
CA ASP A 89 8.33 16.87 0.03
C ASP A 89 7.91 18.25 -0.51
N GLY A 90 6.64 18.63 -0.31
CA GLY A 90 6.06 19.85 -0.85
C GLY A 90 5.17 19.61 -2.06
N GLU A 91 5.29 18.48 -2.73
CA GLU A 91 4.49 18.11 -3.89
C GLU A 91 3.81 16.75 -3.73
N ALA A 92 4.51 15.79 -3.15
CA ALA A 92 4.04 14.41 -3.04
C ALA A 92 4.36 13.82 -1.67
N TRP A 93 3.58 12.80 -1.28
CA TRP A 93 3.86 11.99 -0.11
C TRP A 93 4.61 10.73 -0.54
N HIS A 94 5.76 10.49 0.08
CA HIS A 94 6.58 9.30 -0.17
C HIS A 94 6.50 8.36 1.01
N GLY A 95 6.00 7.15 0.78
CA GLY A 95 5.80 6.14 1.81
C GLY A 95 6.73 4.95 1.63
N HIS A 96 7.24 4.43 2.73
CA HIS A 96 8.02 3.21 2.79
C HIS A 96 7.75 2.49 4.11
N LEU A 97 8.03 1.19 4.15
CA LEU A 97 7.87 0.41 5.37
C LEU A 97 8.80 0.90 6.47
N VAL A 98 8.30 0.90 7.69
CA VAL A 98 9.09 1.16 8.88
C VAL A 98 9.84 -0.12 9.23
N GLY A 99 11.17 -0.11 9.07
CA GLY A 99 12.00 -1.29 9.30
C GLY A 99 11.95 -2.31 8.17
N ASP A 100 12.41 -3.52 8.43
CA ASP A 100 12.62 -4.57 7.44
C ASP A 100 11.98 -5.92 7.84
N LYS A 101 11.04 -5.91 8.78
CA LYS A 101 10.45 -7.12 9.35
C LYS A 101 9.05 -7.44 8.84
N CYS A 102 8.54 -6.69 7.84
CA CYS A 102 7.23 -6.96 7.29
C CYS A 102 7.24 -8.27 6.51
N THR A 103 6.32 -9.17 6.84
CA THR A 103 6.18 -10.47 6.16
C THR A 103 4.76 -10.64 5.65
N GLY A 104 4.64 -11.33 4.51
CA GLY A 104 3.36 -11.67 3.91
C GLY A 104 2.85 -13.04 4.34
N ALA A 105 1.79 -13.50 3.64
CA ALA A 105 1.02 -14.69 4.00
C ALA A 105 1.85 -15.99 4.07
N LYS A 106 2.93 -16.09 3.33
CA LYS A 106 3.79 -17.29 3.32
C LYS A 106 5.11 -17.07 4.06
N GLY A 107 5.19 -16.03 4.89
CA GLY A 107 6.41 -15.67 5.59
C GLY A 107 7.47 -14.99 4.72
N TYR A 108 7.16 -14.67 3.47
CA TYR A 108 8.07 -13.93 2.61
C TYR A 108 8.23 -12.50 3.08
N LYS A 109 9.47 -12.01 3.05
CA LYS A 109 9.77 -10.62 3.38
C LYS A 109 9.13 -9.70 2.36
N ILE A 110 8.44 -8.68 2.83
CA ILE A 110 7.80 -7.68 1.97
C ILE A 110 8.64 -6.39 1.98
N VAL A 111 8.83 -5.83 0.78
CA VAL A 111 9.33 -4.47 0.57
C VAL A 111 8.23 -3.70 -0.14
N SER A 112 7.90 -2.52 0.37
CA SER A 112 6.80 -1.72 -0.17
C SER A 112 7.17 -0.25 -0.19
N GLU A 113 6.88 0.41 -1.32
CA GLU A 113 7.01 1.85 -1.48
C GLU A 113 5.77 2.39 -2.17
N ILE A 114 5.28 3.54 -1.71
CA ILE A 114 4.12 4.21 -2.28
C ILE A 114 4.44 5.69 -2.42
N THR A 115 4.15 6.26 -3.60
CA THR A 115 4.23 7.70 -3.80
C THR A 115 2.86 8.23 -4.21
N LEU A 116 2.37 9.25 -3.49
CA LEU A 116 1.07 9.86 -3.69
C LEU A 116 1.26 11.26 -4.26
N TYR A 117 0.82 11.48 -5.51
CA TYR A 117 0.97 12.75 -6.20
C TYR A 117 -0.29 13.65 -6.14
N GLY A 118 -1.39 13.15 -5.60
CA GLY A 118 -2.67 13.85 -5.58
C GLY A 118 -3.58 13.46 -6.74
N ASN A 119 -3.04 13.29 -7.93
CA ASN A 119 -3.78 12.86 -9.12
C ASN A 119 -3.41 11.46 -9.60
N ARG A 120 -2.42 10.83 -8.98
CA ARG A 120 -1.98 9.48 -9.29
C ARG A 120 -1.27 8.88 -8.08
N LEU A 121 -1.20 7.56 -8.07
CA LEU A 121 -0.51 6.78 -7.05
C LEU A 121 0.47 5.84 -7.74
N HIS A 122 1.72 5.84 -7.29
CA HIS A 122 2.72 4.84 -7.66
C HIS A 122 2.95 3.93 -6.47
N SER A 123 2.89 2.63 -6.69
CA SER A 123 3.23 1.66 -5.65
C SER A 123 4.15 0.59 -6.20
N MET A 124 5.05 0.12 -5.35
CA MET A 124 5.93 -1.00 -5.63
C MET A 124 5.89 -1.92 -4.41
N ASP A 125 5.41 -3.13 -4.61
CA ASP A 125 5.42 -4.18 -3.59
C ASP A 125 6.22 -5.36 -4.12
N GLN A 126 7.13 -5.89 -3.33
CA GLN A 126 7.96 -7.04 -3.68
C GLN A 126 8.03 -8.00 -2.50
N GLY A 127 8.03 -9.28 -2.79
CA GLY A 127 8.22 -10.33 -1.79
C GLY A 127 9.52 -11.08 -2.04
N TYR A 128 10.22 -11.39 -0.96
CA TYR A 128 11.51 -12.10 -1.00
C TYR A 128 11.46 -13.32 -0.09
N ASP A 129 12.10 -14.41 -0.54
CA ASP A 129 12.28 -15.59 0.30
C ASP A 129 13.42 -15.38 1.31
N ASP A 130 13.68 -16.38 2.15
CA ASP A 130 14.72 -16.34 3.19
C ASP A 130 16.14 -16.33 2.62
N LYS A 131 16.30 -16.61 1.33
CA LYS A 131 17.58 -16.56 0.61
C LYS A 131 17.80 -15.25 -0.13
N GLY A 132 16.85 -14.30 -0.04
CA GLY A 132 16.93 -13.03 -0.72
C GLY A 132 16.49 -13.04 -2.18
N ASN A 133 15.87 -14.12 -2.65
CA ASN A 133 15.34 -14.19 -4.02
C ASN A 133 13.94 -13.58 -4.08
N MET A 134 13.71 -12.73 -5.08
CA MET A 134 12.39 -12.15 -5.31
C MET A 134 11.43 -13.23 -5.81
N VAL A 135 10.34 -13.45 -5.05
CA VAL A 135 9.33 -14.47 -5.36
C VAL A 135 8.10 -13.88 -6.03
N TRP A 136 7.87 -12.58 -5.86
CA TRP A 136 6.84 -11.81 -6.57
C TRP A 136 7.18 -10.31 -6.52
N GLY A 137 6.63 -9.54 -7.48
CA GLY A 137 6.87 -8.11 -7.52
C GLY A 137 6.45 -7.46 -8.82
#